data_c9b1839ff807e59518800f6919c53746
#
_entry.id   c9b1839ff807e59518800f6919c53746
#
_cell.length_a   1.000
_cell.length_b   1.000
_cell.length_c   1.000
_cell.angle_alpha   90.00
_cell.angle_beta   90.00
_cell.angle_gamma   90.00
#
_symmetry.space_group_name_H-M   'P 1'
#
loop_
_entity.id
_entity.type
_entity.pdbx_description
1 polymer ?
#
loop_
_entity_poly.entity_id
_entity_poly.type
_entity_poly.pdbx_seq_one_letter_code
_entity_poly.pdbx_strand_id
1 'polypeptide(L)'
;NSYIKPTRGNFLSFANFIETPSSSNNGFIKNIITGKKYYTINKNIFSAQGKVGNIFSLNDSTIFSDNKFSLGGRWLRGFDSFGVGPRDSRTSYIGGNNVIALKLDLSRPITLNDQNPIYLNLFNDYGSVWGNKNKVTFSDQDLRVSYGFGINYFSPIGPIGFSWGFPLAHKDYDIKRMFLFSIGN
;
A
#
# COMPACT_ATOMS: atom_id res chain seq x y z
N ASN A 1 -0.78 13.87 -20.94
CA ASN A 1 -1.13 12.76 -20.05
C ASN A 1 -1.12 11.47 -20.86
N SER A 2 -0.11 10.65 -20.65
CA SER A 2 -0.04 9.34 -21.29
C SER A 2 -1.05 8.41 -20.59
N TYR A 3 -1.89 7.73 -21.35
CA TYR A 3 -2.77 6.66 -20.86
C TYR A 3 -1.96 5.46 -20.33
N ILE A 4 -0.68 5.37 -20.72
CA ILE A 4 0.21 4.25 -20.37
C ILE A 4 0.79 4.44 -18.97
N LYS A 5 1.36 5.61 -18.68
CA LYS A 5 1.92 5.94 -17.36
C LYS A 5 1.72 7.43 -17.06
N PRO A 6 1.11 7.79 -15.93
CA PRO A 6 1.03 9.20 -15.53
C PRO A 6 2.42 9.78 -15.32
N THR A 7 2.69 10.91 -15.98
CA THR A 7 3.98 11.61 -15.88
C THR A 7 3.89 12.91 -15.08
N ARG A 8 2.68 13.48 -14.97
CA ARG A 8 2.40 14.72 -14.25
C ARG A 8 0.96 14.77 -13.80
N GLY A 9 0.72 15.35 -12.63
CA GLY A 9 -0.63 15.58 -12.09
C GLY A 9 -0.77 15.15 -10.65
N ASN A 10 -1.94 15.41 -10.11
CA ASN A 10 -2.34 15.04 -8.76
C ASN A 10 -3.63 14.23 -8.83
N PHE A 11 -3.79 13.32 -7.89
CA PHE A 11 -5.00 12.57 -7.66
C PHE A 11 -5.28 12.55 -6.16
N LEU A 12 -6.52 12.79 -5.77
CA LEU A 12 -6.99 12.64 -4.40
C LEU A 12 -8.30 11.87 -4.44
N SER A 13 -8.40 10.84 -3.60
CA SER A 13 -9.59 10.02 -3.45
C SER A 13 -9.94 9.92 -1.97
N PHE A 14 -11.23 10.03 -1.68
CA PHE A 14 -11.82 9.69 -0.38
C PHE A 14 -12.84 8.58 -0.62
N ALA A 15 -12.70 7.49 0.12
CA ALA A 15 -13.65 6.37 0.11
C ALA A 15 -14.18 6.17 1.53
N ASN A 16 -15.51 6.11 1.64
CA ASN A 16 -16.21 5.82 2.89
C ASN A 16 -17.09 4.57 2.69
N PHE A 17 -16.95 3.61 3.59
CA PHE A 17 -17.75 2.38 3.60
C PHE A 17 -18.49 2.32 4.94
N ILE A 18 -19.80 2.15 4.86
CA ILE A 18 -20.67 2.03 6.03
C ILE A 18 -21.37 0.69 5.93
N GLU A 19 -21.17 -0.15 6.94
CA GLU A 19 -21.92 -1.38 7.12
C GLU A 19 -22.79 -1.24 8.36
N THR A 20 -24.11 -1.40 8.19
CA THR A 20 -25.06 -1.28 9.30
C THR A 20 -25.08 -2.57 10.11
N PRO A 21 -25.19 -2.50 11.45
CA PRO A 21 -25.31 -3.69 12.27
C PRO A 21 -26.52 -4.52 11.88
N SER A 22 -26.35 -5.85 11.82
CA SER A 22 -27.43 -6.82 11.61
C SER A 22 -27.23 -8.01 12.54
N SER A 23 -28.16 -8.97 12.54
CA SER A 23 -28.05 -10.20 13.33
C SER A 23 -26.83 -11.05 13.00
N SER A 24 -26.25 -10.89 11.79
CA SER A 24 -25.09 -11.63 11.30
C SER A 24 -23.81 -10.80 11.17
N ASN A 25 -23.91 -9.47 11.20
CA ASN A 25 -22.77 -8.58 10.93
C ASN A 25 -22.66 -7.47 11.99
N ASN A 26 -21.42 -7.22 12.37
CA ASN A 26 -21.05 -6.08 13.22
C ASN A 26 -20.89 -4.83 12.35
N GLY A 27 -21.73 -3.82 12.60
CA GLY A 27 -21.65 -2.56 11.84
C GLY A 27 -20.34 -1.81 12.05
N PHE A 28 -19.85 -1.20 10.98
CA PHE A 28 -18.63 -0.38 11.03
C PHE A 28 -18.67 0.79 10.05
N ILE A 29 -17.81 1.77 10.30
CA ILE A 29 -17.48 2.83 9.34
C ILE A 29 -15.99 2.73 9.02
N LYS A 30 -15.67 2.65 7.73
CA LYS A 30 -14.29 2.59 7.22
C LYS A 30 -14.04 3.76 6.28
N ASN A 31 -13.02 4.56 6.60
CA ASN A 31 -12.60 5.71 5.83
C ASN A 31 -11.23 5.47 5.23
N ILE A 32 -11.03 5.85 3.98
CA ILE A 32 -9.75 5.76 3.29
C ILE A 32 -9.53 7.04 2.49
N ILE A 33 -8.40 7.70 2.72
CA ILE A 33 -7.91 8.80 1.89
C ILE A 33 -6.68 8.29 1.14
N THR A 34 -6.65 8.47 -0.17
CA THR A 34 -5.50 8.14 -1.01
C THR A 34 -5.12 9.36 -1.84
N GLY A 35 -3.87 9.79 -1.75
CA GLY A 35 -3.31 10.85 -2.57
C GLY A 35 -2.19 10.32 -3.47
N LYS A 36 -2.10 10.83 -4.70
CA LYS A 36 -0.99 10.57 -5.62
C LYS A 36 -0.53 11.86 -6.26
N LYS A 37 0.78 12.02 -6.41
CA LYS A 37 1.39 13.13 -7.12
C LYS A 37 2.49 12.62 -8.03
N TYR A 38 2.50 13.15 -9.26
CA TYR A 38 3.51 12.84 -10.26
C TYR A 38 4.18 14.11 -10.72
N TYR A 39 5.50 14.09 -10.84
CA TYR A 39 6.29 15.19 -11.31
C TYR A 39 7.44 14.70 -12.19
N THR A 40 7.62 15.29 -13.36
CA THR A 40 8.67 14.91 -14.30
C THR A 40 9.70 16.00 -14.44
N ILE A 41 10.97 15.63 -14.27
CA ILE A 41 12.15 16.45 -14.57
C ILE A 41 12.96 15.72 -15.62
N ASN A 42 13.10 16.32 -16.79
CA ASN A 42 13.72 15.69 -17.94
C ASN A 42 13.02 14.36 -18.29
N LYS A 43 13.74 13.23 -18.23
CA LYS A 43 13.21 11.87 -18.44
C LYS A 43 12.84 11.13 -17.14
N ASN A 44 13.09 11.75 -15.98
CA ASN A 44 12.85 11.12 -14.68
C ASN A 44 11.44 11.48 -14.18
N ILE A 45 10.68 10.49 -13.77
CA ILE A 45 9.34 10.64 -13.22
C ILE A 45 9.43 10.35 -11.72
N PHE A 46 9.18 11.37 -10.92
CA PHE A 46 9.02 11.25 -9.48
C PHE A 46 7.55 11.04 -9.17
N SER A 47 7.24 10.06 -8.33
CA SER A 47 5.89 9.89 -7.83
C SER A 47 5.89 9.68 -6.32
N ALA A 48 4.90 10.29 -5.68
CA ALA A 48 4.56 10.07 -4.28
C ALA A 48 3.11 9.60 -4.19
N GLN A 49 2.87 8.52 -3.45
CA GLN A 49 1.54 8.01 -3.19
C GLN A 49 1.37 7.77 -1.71
N GLY A 50 0.37 8.42 -1.09
CA GLY A 50 0.01 8.26 0.30
C GLY A 50 -1.35 7.60 0.47
N LYS A 51 -1.51 6.84 1.54
CA LYS A 51 -2.78 6.28 2.01
C LYS A 51 -2.88 6.45 3.50
N VAL A 52 -4.03 6.94 3.96
CA VAL A 52 -4.42 6.98 5.38
C VAL A 52 -5.80 6.38 5.49
N GLY A 53 -6.03 5.54 6.48
CA GLY A 53 -7.34 4.95 6.71
C GLY A 53 -7.59 4.61 8.15
N ASN A 54 -8.86 4.63 8.52
CA ASN A 54 -9.35 4.14 9.80
C ASN A 54 -10.65 3.36 9.65
N ILE A 55 -10.90 2.43 10.56
CA ILE A 55 -12.14 1.68 10.70
C ILE A 55 -12.53 1.61 12.17
N PHE A 56 -13.79 1.85 12.47
CA PHE A 56 -14.33 1.75 13.82
C PHE A 56 -15.73 1.10 13.81
N SER A 57 -16.03 0.38 14.88
CA SER A 57 -17.31 -0.30 15.08
C SER A 57 -18.39 0.69 15.49
N LEU A 58 -19.62 0.46 15.02
CA LEU A 58 -20.81 1.25 15.38
C LEU A 58 -21.48 0.78 16.68
N ASN A 59 -21.23 -0.46 17.09
CA ASN A 59 -21.91 -1.08 18.24
C ASN A 59 -20.93 -1.71 19.25
N ASP A 60 -19.70 -1.18 19.33
CA ASP A 60 -18.60 -1.67 20.20
C ASP A 60 -18.25 -3.15 20.04
N SER A 61 -18.74 -3.79 18.99
CA SER A 61 -18.43 -5.18 18.69
C SER A 61 -17.11 -5.33 17.93
N THR A 62 -16.57 -6.55 17.89
CA THR A 62 -15.32 -6.83 17.19
C THR A 62 -15.51 -6.79 15.68
N ILE A 63 -14.73 -5.97 14.99
CA ILE A 63 -14.68 -5.97 13.54
C ILE A 63 -13.89 -7.19 13.06
N PHE A 64 -14.42 -7.92 12.07
CA PHE A 64 -13.75 -9.07 11.48
C PHE A 64 -12.44 -8.65 10.78
N SER A 65 -11.44 -9.53 10.82
CA SER A 65 -10.10 -9.28 10.24
C SER A 65 -10.14 -8.94 8.76
N ASP A 66 -11.07 -9.50 8.00
CA ASP A 66 -11.23 -9.27 6.56
C ASP A 66 -11.64 -7.84 6.22
N ASN A 67 -12.32 -7.16 7.15
CA ASN A 67 -12.70 -5.76 7.01
C ASN A 67 -11.60 -4.79 7.46
N LYS A 68 -10.64 -5.26 8.25
CA LYS A 68 -9.54 -4.43 8.77
C LYS A 68 -8.49 -4.14 7.70
N PHE A 69 -7.56 -3.24 8.03
CA PHE A 69 -6.47 -2.90 7.13
C PHE A 69 -5.35 -3.92 7.22
N SER A 70 -4.76 -4.20 6.06
CA SER A 70 -3.50 -4.90 5.89
C SER A 70 -2.46 -4.00 5.24
N LEU A 71 -1.18 -4.33 5.44
CA LEU A 71 -0.08 -3.64 4.81
C LEU A 71 0.98 -4.65 4.36
N GLY A 72 1.61 -4.34 3.23
CA GLY A 72 2.56 -5.17 2.51
C GLY A 72 2.25 -5.20 1.02
N GLY A 73 2.91 -6.09 0.28
CA GLY A 73 2.72 -6.23 -1.15
C GLY A 73 2.94 -4.92 -1.92
N ARG A 74 1.92 -4.48 -2.65
CA ARG A 74 2.00 -3.25 -3.47
C ARG A 74 2.14 -1.94 -2.67
N TRP A 75 1.69 -1.93 -1.40
CA TRP A 75 1.74 -0.73 -0.56
C TRP A 75 3.02 -0.60 0.26
N LEU A 76 3.68 -1.73 0.50
CA LEU A 76 4.95 -1.78 1.23
C LEU A 76 5.75 -2.95 0.66
N ARG A 77 6.49 -2.69 -0.42
CA ARG A 77 7.29 -3.70 -1.13
C ARG A 77 8.40 -4.22 -0.21
N GLY A 78 8.76 -5.49 -0.32
CA GLY A 78 9.66 -6.15 0.62
C GLY A 78 8.96 -6.93 1.73
N PHE A 79 7.62 -6.75 1.86
CA PHE A 79 6.76 -7.48 2.79
C PHE A 79 5.63 -8.18 2.06
N ASP A 80 5.17 -9.31 2.59
CA ASP A 80 4.00 -10.00 2.06
C ASP A 80 2.72 -9.17 2.21
N SER A 81 1.67 -9.47 1.44
CA SER A 81 0.41 -8.70 1.41
C SER A 81 -0.26 -8.56 2.77
N PHE A 82 -0.09 -9.53 3.66
CA PHE A 82 -0.53 -9.52 5.06
C PHE A 82 0.67 -9.61 6.01
N GLY A 83 1.84 -9.17 5.54
CA GLY A 83 3.11 -9.32 6.24
C GLY A 83 3.29 -8.38 7.42
N VAL A 84 2.58 -7.25 7.43
CA VAL A 84 2.75 -6.19 8.43
C VAL A 84 1.42 -5.89 9.12
N GLY A 85 1.46 -5.80 10.46
CA GLY A 85 0.33 -5.41 11.27
C GLY A 85 0.11 -6.31 12.50
N PRO A 86 -0.96 -6.05 13.26
CA PRO A 86 -1.28 -6.80 14.46
C PRO A 86 -1.51 -8.29 14.20
N ARG A 87 -1.03 -9.12 15.13
CA ARG A 87 -1.18 -10.57 15.12
C ARG A 87 -1.76 -11.05 16.44
N ASP A 88 -2.39 -12.21 16.42
CA ASP A 88 -2.83 -12.89 17.64
C ASP A 88 -1.69 -13.66 18.31
N SER A 89 -1.98 -14.30 19.45
CA SER A 89 -1.01 -15.13 20.19
C SER A 89 -0.50 -16.35 19.41
N ARG A 90 -1.17 -16.74 18.33
CA ARG A 90 -0.78 -17.83 17.42
C ARG A 90 -0.05 -17.32 16.18
N THR A 91 0.35 -16.03 16.16
CA THR A 91 0.99 -15.35 15.04
C THR A 91 0.11 -15.19 13.78
N SER A 92 -1.19 -15.50 13.87
CA SER A 92 -2.12 -15.26 12.77
C SER A 92 -2.40 -13.76 12.62
N TYR A 93 -2.50 -13.31 11.40
CA TYR A 93 -2.81 -11.92 11.09
C TYR A 93 -4.25 -11.58 11.48
N ILE A 94 -4.46 -10.53 12.26
CA ILE A 94 -5.78 -10.08 12.71
C ILE A 94 -6.18 -8.72 12.15
N GLY A 95 -5.29 -8.05 11.41
CA GLY A 95 -5.54 -6.74 10.84
C GLY A 95 -5.50 -5.58 11.83
N GLY A 96 -5.31 -4.37 11.32
CA GLY A 96 -5.31 -3.15 12.09
C GLY A 96 -6.52 -2.27 11.79
N ASN A 97 -6.90 -1.48 12.78
CA ASN A 97 -8.00 -0.51 12.63
C ASN A 97 -7.53 0.78 11.94
N ASN A 98 -6.23 1.02 11.94
CA ASN A 98 -5.63 2.20 11.35
C ASN A 98 -4.51 1.81 10.40
N VAL A 99 -4.33 2.58 9.33
CA VAL A 99 -3.25 2.42 8.35
C VAL A 99 -2.71 3.76 7.92
N ILE A 100 -1.40 3.84 7.79
CA ILE A 100 -0.71 4.89 7.07
C ILE A 100 0.32 4.24 6.15
N ALA A 101 0.41 4.71 4.91
CA ALA A 101 1.43 4.27 3.97
C ALA A 101 1.86 5.42 3.07
N LEU A 102 3.14 5.47 2.75
CA LEU A 102 3.73 6.40 1.79
C LEU A 102 4.68 5.62 0.88
N LYS A 103 4.52 5.81 -0.41
CA LYS A 103 5.40 5.28 -1.45
C LYS A 103 6.05 6.42 -2.19
N LEU A 104 7.35 6.35 -2.34
CA LEU A 104 8.14 7.28 -3.12
C LEU A 104 8.84 6.48 -4.23
N ASP A 105 8.63 6.86 -5.47
CA ASP A 105 9.22 6.19 -6.63
C ASP A 105 9.93 7.20 -7.52
N LEU A 106 11.10 6.81 -8.01
CA LEU A 106 11.82 7.46 -9.09
C LEU A 106 11.86 6.49 -10.28
N SER A 107 11.25 6.87 -11.39
CA SER A 107 11.17 6.05 -12.58
C SER A 107 11.85 6.71 -13.76
N ARG A 108 12.61 5.94 -14.52
CA ARG A 108 13.30 6.41 -15.73
C ARG A 108 13.05 5.44 -16.89
N PRO A 109 12.63 5.93 -18.08
CA PRO A 109 12.54 5.08 -19.26
C PRO A 109 13.95 4.67 -19.70
N ILE A 110 14.15 3.40 -19.99
CA ILE A 110 15.42 2.82 -20.45
C ILE A 110 15.36 2.36 -21.91
N THR A 111 14.16 2.33 -22.51
CA THR A 111 13.96 2.03 -23.92
C THR A 111 13.62 3.31 -24.70
N LEU A 112 14.02 3.33 -25.98
CA LEU A 112 13.66 4.40 -26.91
C LEU A 112 12.35 4.15 -27.66
N ASN A 113 11.71 2.98 -27.42
CA ASN A 113 10.44 2.62 -28.05
C ASN A 113 9.26 3.17 -27.25
N ASP A 114 8.59 4.16 -27.79
CA ASP A 114 7.46 4.84 -27.16
C ASP A 114 6.19 3.96 -27.11
N GLN A 115 6.08 2.92 -27.94
CA GLN A 115 4.90 2.05 -27.95
C GLN A 115 4.88 1.08 -26.76
N ASN A 116 6.04 0.54 -26.38
CA ASN A 116 6.18 -0.43 -25.30
C ASN A 116 7.35 -0.05 -24.37
N PRO A 117 7.22 1.04 -23.62
CA PRO A 117 8.34 1.55 -22.84
C PRO A 117 8.65 0.65 -21.64
N ILE A 118 9.95 0.48 -21.36
CA ILE A 118 10.46 -0.15 -20.16
C ILE A 118 11.00 0.94 -19.24
N TYR A 119 10.60 0.88 -17.95
CA TYR A 119 11.05 1.81 -16.92
C TYR A 119 11.85 1.06 -15.87
N LEU A 120 13.00 1.62 -15.53
CA LEU A 120 13.71 1.29 -14.30
C LEU A 120 13.14 2.15 -13.17
N ASN A 121 12.88 1.54 -12.02
CA ASN A 121 12.33 2.23 -10.85
C ASN A 121 13.25 2.03 -9.65
N LEU A 122 13.47 3.08 -8.89
CA LEU A 122 14.00 3.04 -7.53
C LEU A 122 12.88 3.49 -6.59
N PHE A 123 12.80 2.90 -5.42
CA PHE A 123 11.73 3.23 -4.51
C PHE A 123 12.11 3.19 -3.03
N ASN A 124 11.34 3.94 -2.25
CA ASN A 124 11.28 3.86 -0.79
C ASN A 124 9.81 3.82 -0.38
N ASP A 125 9.45 2.81 0.42
CA ASP A 125 8.10 2.63 0.95
C ASP A 125 8.13 2.70 2.47
N TYR A 126 7.12 3.37 3.02
CA TYR A 126 6.93 3.58 4.45
C TYR A 126 5.51 3.18 4.81
N GLY A 127 5.32 2.58 5.98
CA GLY A 127 3.97 2.28 6.42
C GLY A 127 3.86 1.68 7.80
N SER A 128 2.67 1.82 8.36
CA SER A 128 2.26 1.23 9.63
C SER A 128 0.80 0.82 9.59
N VAL A 129 0.49 -0.28 10.24
CA VAL A 129 -0.87 -0.77 10.51
C VAL A 129 -0.95 -1.12 11.97
N TRP A 130 -1.91 -0.53 12.69
CA TRP A 130 -2.02 -0.70 14.13
C TRP A 130 -3.46 -0.63 14.64
N GLY A 131 -3.65 -0.94 15.94
CA GLY A 131 -4.92 -0.91 16.63
C GLY A 131 -5.80 -2.11 16.24
N ASN A 132 -6.25 -2.83 17.24
CA ASN A 132 -7.19 -3.94 17.06
C ASN A 132 -8.45 -3.78 17.92
N LYS A 133 -8.52 -2.70 18.71
CA LYS A 133 -9.65 -2.30 19.55
C LYS A 133 -10.31 -1.04 18.98
N ASN A 134 -11.54 -0.78 19.39
CA ASN A 134 -12.34 0.35 18.91
C ASN A 134 -11.79 1.76 19.27
N LYS A 135 -10.58 1.84 19.83
CA LYS A 135 -9.92 3.10 20.17
C LYS A 135 -8.74 3.35 19.27
N VAL A 136 -8.67 4.56 18.72
CA VAL A 136 -7.49 5.04 17.99
C VAL A 136 -6.43 5.37 19.04
N THR A 137 -5.44 4.51 19.16
CA THR A 137 -4.24 4.78 19.95
C THR A 137 -3.05 4.91 19.01
N PHE A 138 -2.32 6.03 19.13
CA PHE A 138 -1.12 6.25 18.33
C PHE A 138 0.12 5.58 18.95
N SER A 139 0.00 5.02 20.16
CA SER A 139 1.12 4.42 20.89
C SER A 139 1.65 3.11 20.32
N ASP A 140 0.84 2.39 19.53
CA ASP A 140 1.17 1.05 19.04
C ASP A 140 1.61 1.04 17.57
N GLN A 141 1.83 2.24 16.99
CA GLN A 141 2.29 2.33 15.61
C GLN A 141 3.80 2.15 15.55
N ASP A 142 4.20 1.11 14.88
CA ASP A 142 5.60 0.87 14.51
C ASP A 142 5.77 1.07 13.01
N LEU A 143 6.60 2.03 12.64
CA LEU A 143 6.88 2.32 11.24
C LEU A 143 7.74 1.22 10.62
N ARG A 144 7.32 0.67 9.49
CA ARG A 144 8.12 -0.19 8.62
C ARG A 144 8.63 0.63 7.46
N VAL A 145 9.84 0.32 7.04
CA VAL A 145 10.50 0.99 5.93
C VAL A 145 11.11 -0.06 5.03
N SER A 146 10.97 0.12 3.73
CA SER A 146 11.68 -0.67 2.74
C SER A 146 12.20 0.21 1.61
N TYR A 147 13.23 -0.26 0.93
CA TYR A 147 13.75 0.33 -0.27
C TYR A 147 13.94 -0.75 -1.33
N GLY A 148 14.14 -0.35 -2.56
CA GLY A 148 14.38 -1.32 -3.60
C GLY A 148 14.40 -0.74 -4.99
N PHE A 149 14.40 -1.65 -5.94
CA PHE A 149 14.35 -1.32 -7.36
C PHE A 149 13.35 -2.23 -8.09
N GLY A 150 13.00 -1.84 -9.29
CA GLY A 150 12.08 -2.61 -10.11
C GLY A 150 12.17 -2.26 -11.58
N ILE A 151 11.55 -3.12 -12.39
CA ILE A 151 11.41 -2.92 -13.83
C ILE A 151 9.94 -3.00 -14.15
N ASN A 152 9.42 -2.00 -14.85
CA ASN A 152 8.05 -1.98 -15.35
C ASN A 152 8.07 -1.97 -16.88
N TYR A 153 7.43 -2.96 -17.46
CA TYR A 153 7.20 -3.06 -18.88
C TYR A 153 5.73 -2.75 -19.20
N PHE A 154 5.49 -1.78 -20.05
CA PHE A 154 4.15 -1.43 -20.49
C PHE A 154 3.81 -2.17 -21.79
N SER A 155 3.21 -3.34 -21.62
CA SER A 155 2.79 -4.19 -22.74
C SER A 155 1.40 -3.80 -23.26
N PRO A 156 1.02 -4.26 -24.47
CA PRO A 156 -0.34 -4.05 -25.01
C PRO A 156 -1.47 -4.61 -24.13
N ILE A 157 -1.17 -5.62 -23.31
CA ILE A 157 -2.12 -6.24 -22.38
C ILE A 157 -2.12 -5.59 -20.99
N GLY A 158 -1.32 -4.54 -20.78
CA GLY A 158 -1.20 -3.80 -19.52
C GLY A 158 0.22 -3.78 -18.95
N PRO A 159 0.43 -3.05 -17.86
CA PRO A 159 1.73 -2.96 -17.22
C PRO A 159 2.10 -4.27 -16.51
N ILE A 160 3.34 -4.72 -16.74
CA ILE A 160 3.97 -5.86 -16.08
C ILE A 160 5.11 -5.32 -15.23
N GLY A 161 5.10 -5.61 -13.94
CA GLY A 161 6.08 -5.12 -12.99
C GLY A 161 6.81 -6.22 -12.24
N PHE A 162 8.12 -6.04 -12.11
CA PHE A 162 9.01 -6.84 -11.27
C PHE A 162 9.66 -5.90 -10.27
N SER A 163 9.57 -6.20 -8.98
CA SER A 163 10.15 -5.36 -7.92
C SER A 163 10.89 -6.23 -6.91
N TRP A 164 12.06 -5.74 -6.50
CA TRP A 164 12.87 -6.31 -5.42
C TRP A 164 12.92 -5.29 -4.29
N GLY A 165 12.26 -5.62 -3.19
CA GLY A 165 12.15 -4.79 -2.00
C GLY A 165 12.91 -5.37 -0.83
N PHE A 166 13.66 -4.53 -0.14
CA PHE A 166 14.50 -4.90 1.00
C PHE A 166 13.99 -4.17 2.25
N PRO A 167 13.44 -4.91 3.24
CA PRO A 167 13.02 -4.33 4.51
C PRO A 167 14.21 -3.71 5.26
N LEU A 168 14.12 -2.41 5.57
CA LEU A 168 15.11 -1.66 6.36
C LEU A 168 14.69 -1.59 7.83
N ALA A 169 13.43 -1.25 8.10
CA ALA A 169 12.85 -1.26 9.44
C ALA A 169 11.67 -2.24 9.46
N HIS A 170 11.74 -3.22 10.36
CA HIS A 170 10.76 -4.30 10.49
C HIS A 170 10.73 -4.86 11.91
N LYS A 171 9.72 -5.64 12.23
CA LYS A 171 9.65 -6.48 13.45
C LYS A 171 9.94 -7.92 13.11
N ASP A 172 10.32 -8.72 14.13
CA ASP A 172 10.70 -10.13 13.94
C ASP A 172 9.51 -10.98 13.45
N TYR A 173 8.29 -10.59 13.79
CA TYR A 173 7.06 -11.27 13.36
C TYR A 173 6.54 -10.82 11.98
N ASP A 174 7.17 -9.84 11.33
CA ASP A 174 6.78 -9.41 9.98
C ASP A 174 7.17 -10.47 8.94
N ILE A 175 6.28 -10.76 8.01
CA ILE A 175 6.54 -11.69 6.91
C ILE A 175 7.14 -10.92 5.75
N LYS A 176 8.40 -11.23 5.43
CA LYS A 176 9.15 -10.60 4.34
C LYS A 176 8.89 -11.33 3.02
N ARG A 177 8.76 -10.56 1.96
CA ARG A 177 8.70 -11.04 0.57
C ARG A 177 9.48 -10.07 -0.30
N MET A 178 10.73 -10.40 -0.59
CA MET A 178 11.64 -9.50 -1.32
C MET A 178 11.24 -9.31 -2.78
N PHE A 179 10.65 -10.31 -3.42
CA PHE A 179 10.24 -10.26 -4.81
C PHE A 179 8.73 -10.11 -4.96
N LEU A 180 8.31 -9.13 -5.76
CA LEU A 180 6.92 -8.89 -6.11
C LEU A 180 6.79 -8.85 -7.63
N PHE A 181 5.92 -9.73 -8.16
CA PHE A 181 5.44 -9.70 -9.52
C PHE A 181 4.05 -9.05 -9.57
N SER A 182 3.79 -8.20 -10.56
CA SER A 182 2.49 -7.57 -10.73
C SER A 182 2.10 -7.48 -12.21
N ILE A 183 0.81 -7.71 -12.49
CA ILE A 183 0.18 -7.48 -13.79
C ILE A 183 -0.99 -6.55 -13.56
N GLY A 184 -1.14 -5.53 -14.42
CA GLY A 184 -2.15 -4.51 -14.26
C GLY A 184 -1.84 -3.51 -13.13
N ASN A 185 -2.74 -2.56 -12.97
CA ASN A 185 -2.65 -1.52 -11.91
C ASN A 185 -3.35 -1.97 -10.64
#